data_90a24294497fff0e7f98dfc9de8794fd
#
_entry.id   90a24294497fff0e7f98dfc9de8794fd
#
_cell.length_a   1.000
_cell.length_b   1.000
_cell.length_c   1.000
_cell.angle_alpha   90.00
_cell.angle_beta   90.00
_cell.angle_gamma   90.00
#
_symmetry.space_group_name_H-M   'P 1'
#
loop_
_entity.id
_entity.type
_entity.pdbx_description
1 polymer ?
#
loop_
_entity_poly.entity_id
_entity_poly.type
_entity_poly.pdbx_seq_one_letter_code
_entity_poly.pdbx_strand_id
1 'polypeptide(L)'
;MSDGRRAKVERPLPPSPPDLFAALSQSREVPVELRAIEIRERHLSGFDLSGRDATSLQLVESRIEDVDMSGAILRRVSIRDTVIDGGNGANADASEATFTRVEIRGLRLTGAILAGAQIKDATFVECRLDLSSFRFAQLDGVRFENCRMEEADLYQATLTSVAFSTCDLTKASLAKATFHRCEMRDCELNGVGNPEQLRGVAMPWPDIVRSAAVLALGVGVHVLDDE
;
A
#
# COMPACT_ATOMS: atom_id res chain seq x y z
N MET A 1 -19.62 -15.29 -30.37
CA MET A 1 -19.66 -13.94 -29.76
C MET A 1 -19.91 -14.15 -28.27
N SER A 2 -18.83 -14.27 -27.47
CA SER A 2 -18.97 -14.44 -26.02
C SER A 2 -19.10 -13.06 -25.39
N ASP A 3 -20.21 -12.86 -24.74
CA ASP A 3 -20.52 -11.66 -23.95
C ASP A 3 -19.45 -11.48 -22.85
N GLY A 4 -18.49 -10.60 -23.13
CA GLY A 4 -17.45 -10.24 -22.19
C GLY A 4 -18.03 -9.45 -21.03
N ARG A 5 -18.66 -10.13 -20.08
CA ARG A 5 -19.07 -9.49 -18.82
C ARG A 5 -17.85 -8.88 -18.17
N ARG A 6 -17.77 -7.55 -18.22
CA ARG A 6 -16.78 -6.78 -17.47
C ARG A 6 -16.94 -7.14 -15.99
N ALA A 7 -15.97 -7.85 -15.44
CA ALA A 7 -15.91 -8.07 -14.01
C ALA A 7 -15.87 -6.68 -13.33
N LYS A 8 -16.91 -6.32 -12.60
CA LYS A 8 -16.95 -5.10 -11.81
C LYS A 8 -16.06 -5.38 -10.60
N VAL A 9 -14.89 -4.75 -10.56
CA VAL A 9 -14.03 -4.79 -9.37
C VAL A 9 -14.81 -4.12 -8.24
N GLU A 10 -15.17 -4.87 -7.21
CA GLU A 10 -15.77 -4.29 -6.01
C GLU A 10 -14.70 -3.38 -5.38
N ARG A 11 -15.01 -2.08 -5.30
CA ARG A 11 -14.12 -1.14 -4.63
C ARG A 11 -14.11 -1.45 -3.15
N PRO A 12 -12.92 -1.52 -2.50
CA PRO A 12 -12.87 -1.65 -1.06
C PRO A 12 -13.65 -0.50 -0.42
N LEU A 13 -14.43 -0.81 0.60
CA LEU A 13 -15.04 0.22 1.42
C LEU A 13 -13.91 0.96 2.13
N PRO A 14 -13.88 2.30 2.11
CA PRO A 14 -12.94 3.02 2.94
C PRO A 14 -13.17 2.61 4.39
N PRO A 15 -12.12 2.57 5.24
CA PRO A 15 -12.33 2.42 6.66
C PRO A 15 -13.37 3.46 7.07
N SER A 16 -14.43 3.04 7.75
CA SER A 16 -15.31 4.01 8.39
C SER A 16 -14.40 4.84 9.27
N PRO A 17 -14.23 6.15 9.00
CA PRO A 17 -13.50 6.96 9.94
C PRO A 17 -14.25 6.77 11.25
N PRO A 18 -13.58 6.35 12.31
CA PRO A 18 -14.24 6.29 13.58
C PRO A 18 -14.86 7.66 13.84
N ASP A 19 -16.09 7.71 14.36
CA ASP A 19 -16.77 8.93 14.78
C ASP A 19 -16.02 9.58 15.98
N LEU A 20 -14.71 9.56 15.90
CA LEU A 20 -13.71 9.75 16.95
C LEU A 20 -13.41 11.23 17.21
N PHE A 21 -13.93 12.12 16.38
CA PHE A 21 -13.56 13.53 16.44
C PHE A 21 -14.01 14.25 17.73
N ALA A 22 -14.93 13.69 18.48
CA ALA A 22 -15.45 14.33 19.70
C ALA A 22 -14.81 13.86 21.02
N ALA A 23 -14.08 12.75 21.06
CA ALA A 23 -13.66 12.10 22.31
C ALA A 23 -12.19 11.67 22.37
N LEU A 24 -11.36 11.90 21.33
CA LEU A 24 -9.96 11.51 21.37
C LEU A 24 -9.19 12.41 22.33
N SER A 25 -8.74 11.84 23.44
CA SER A 25 -7.82 12.57 24.30
C SER A 25 -6.50 12.79 23.56
N GLN A 26 -6.15 14.06 23.34
CA GLN A 26 -4.83 14.41 22.84
C GLN A 26 -3.81 13.99 23.89
N SER A 27 -3.03 12.97 23.57
CA SER A 27 -1.90 12.59 24.38
C SER A 27 -0.63 13.13 23.69
N ARG A 28 0.12 13.94 24.41
CA ARG A 28 1.46 14.38 23.98
C ARG A 28 2.55 13.45 24.51
N GLU A 29 2.20 12.45 25.29
CA GLU A 29 3.16 11.53 25.86
C GLU A 29 3.05 10.16 25.18
N VAL A 30 4.13 9.75 24.52
CA VAL A 30 4.29 8.38 24.02
C VAL A 30 4.96 7.56 25.12
N PRO A 31 4.47 6.35 25.42
CA PRO A 31 5.14 5.47 26.36
C PRO A 31 6.62 5.28 26.00
N VAL A 32 7.47 5.24 27.01
CA VAL A 32 8.91 5.00 26.84
C VAL A 32 9.15 3.64 26.17
N GLU A 33 8.35 2.64 26.52
CA GLU A 33 8.37 1.32 25.90
C GLU A 33 7.13 1.14 25.03
N LEU A 34 7.34 0.78 23.75
CA LEU A 34 6.29 0.62 22.73
C LEU A 34 6.05 -0.83 22.34
N ARG A 35 6.89 -1.77 22.82
CA ARG A 35 6.76 -3.17 22.46
C ARG A 35 5.55 -3.82 23.10
N ALA A 36 4.75 -4.48 22.24
CA ALA A 36 3.58 -5.27 22.67
C ALA A 36 2.57 -4.51 23.53
N ILE A 37 2.45 -3.20 23.34
CA ILE A 37 1.41 -2.40 24.01
C ILE A 37 0.24 -2.15 23.07
N GLU A 38 -0.92 -1.87 23.62
CA GLU A 38 -2.11 -1.40 22.89
C GLU A 38 -2.33 0.09 23.15
N ILE A 39 -2.51 0.83 22.05
CA ILE A 39 -2.95 2.23 22.06
C ILE A 39 -4.32 2.26 21.39
N ARG A 40 -5.33 2.68 22.13
CA ARG A 40 -6.70 2.72 21.67
C ARG A 40 -7.31 4.09 21.87
N GLU A 41 -8.12 4.50 20.89
CA GLU A 41 -8.90 5.75 20.95
C GLU A 41 -8.01 6.96 21.27
N ARG A 42 -6.89 7.12 20.54
CA ARG A 42 -5.95 8.22 20.73
C ARG A 42 -5.78 9.03 19.45
N HIS A 43 -5.63 10.31 19.67
CA HIS A 43 -5.09 11.22 18.66
C HIS A 43 -3.63 11.51 19.03
N LEU A 44 -2.72 10.99 18.21
CA LEU A 44 -1.28 11.15 18.36
C LEU A 44 -0.76 12.08 17.25
N SER A 45 -0.09 13.16 17.61
CA SER A 45 0.39 14.14 16.64
C SER A 45 1.83 14.61 16.96
N GLY A 46 2.66 14.72 15.93
CA GLY A 46 4.00 15.31 16.03
C GLY A 46 5.00 14.52 16.86
N PHE A 47 4.86 13.21 16.97
CA PHE A 47 5.81 12.38 17.72
C PHE A 47 6.99 11.92 16.88
N ASP A 48 8.13 11.77 17.55
CA ASP A 48 9.32 11.15 17.01
C ASP A 48 9.46 9.71 17.55
N LEU A 49 9.25 8.74 16.65
CA LEU A 49 9.45 7.32 16.87
C LEU A 49 10.62 6.79 16.02
N SER A 50 11.43 7.69 15.44
CA SER A 50 12.50 7.30 14.54
C SER A 50 13.49 6.33 15.21
N GLY A 51 13.79 5.23 14.52
CA GLY A 51 14.68 4.18 15.01
C GLY A 51 14.20 3.41 16.26
N ARG A 52 13.01 3.70 16.79
CA ARG A 52 12.51 3.02 18.00
C ARG A 52 11.95 1.64 17.69
N ASP A 53 12.01 0.77 18.69
CA ASP A 53 11.39 -0.57 18.62
C ASP A 53 9.96 -0.52 19.18
N ALA A 54 9.02 -0.69 18.26
CA ALA A 54 7.60 -0.81 18.53
C ALA A 54 7.04 -2.17 18.03
N THR A 55 7.86 -3.22 18.11
CA THR A 55 7.47 -4.56 17.72
C THR A 55 6.19 -4.99 18.42
N SER A 56 5.23 -5.50 17.64
CA SER A 56 3.91 -5.96 18.11
C SER A 56 3.06 -4.87 18.80
N LEU A 57 3.33 -3.60 18.55
CA LEU A 57 2.44 -2.49 18.93
C LEU A 57 1.06 -2.70 18.30
N GLN A 58 0.01 -2.41 19.02
CA GLN A 58 -1.36 -2.41 18.53
C GLN A 58 -1.93 -0.98 18.56
N LEU A 59 -2.40 -0.53 17.41
CA LEU A 59 -3.09 0.74 17.26
C LEU A 59 -4.54 0.46 16.86
N VAL A 60 -5.48 0.92 17.64
CA VAL A 60 -6.90 0.63 17.42
C VAL A 60 -7.72 1.92 17.57
N GLU A 61 -8.63 2.13 16.59
CA GLU A 61 -9.58 3.25 16.63
C GLU A 61 -8.88 4.59 16.94
N SER A 62 -7.76 4.86 16.23
CA SER A 62 -6.88 5.98 16.53
C SER A 62 -6.64 6.87 15.33
N ARG A 63 -6.17 8.08 15.58
CA ARG A 63 -5.68 9.01 14.56
C ARG A 63 -4.23 9.36 14.83
N ILE A 64 -3.40 9.20 13.82
CA ILE A 64 -1.96 9.48 13.85
C ILE A 64 -1.70 10.61 12.86
N GLU A 65 -1.07 11.69 13.29
CA GLU A 65 -0.75 12.83 12.42
C GLU A 65 0.72 13.23 12.56
N ASP A 66 1.38 13.44 11.42
CA ASP A 66 2.74 13.97 11.32
C ASP A 66 3.76 13.27 12.24
N VAL A 67 3.70 11.94 12.32
CA VAL A 67 4.62 11.16 13.15
C VAL A 67 5.85 10.76 12.34
N ASP A 68 7.06 10.96 12.90
CA ASP A 68 8.28 10.41 12.35
C ASP A 68 8.51 8.98 12.88
N MET A 69 8.41 8.00 11.99
CA MET A 69 8.65 6.58 12.24
C MET A 69 9.83 6.09 11.39
N SER A 70 10.67 6.99 10.89
CA SER A 70 11.79 6.61 10.00
C SER A 70 12.73 5.62 10.66
N GLY A 71 13.03 4.51 9.98
CA GLY A 71 13.85 3.43 10.49
C GLY A 71 13.31 2.73 11.75
N ALA A 72 12.06 2.99 12.15
CA ALA A 72 11.45 2.32 13.29
C ALA A 72 11.26 0.81 13.03
N ILE A 73 11.35 0.02 14.09
CA ILE A 73 11.08 -1.42 14.06
C ILE A 73 9.61 -1.64 14.44
N LEU A 74 8.76 -1.80 13.42
CA LEU A 74 7.32 -1.98 13.52
C LEU A 74 6.89 -3.42 13.19
N ARG A 75 7.76 -4.39 13.42
CA ARG A 75 7.48 -5.80 13.10
C ARG A 75 6.24 -6.30 13.84
N ARG A 76 5.37 -6.98 13.09
CA ARG A 76 4.10 -7.51 13.61
C ARG A 76 3.23 -6.46 14.29
N VAL A 77 3.37 -5.20 13.89
CA VAL A 77 2.43 -4.16 14.33
C VAL A 77 1.02 -4.52 13.85
N SER A 78 0.01 -4.26 14.66
CA SER A 78 -1.39 -4.39 14.28
C SER A 78 -2.07 -3.04 14.32
N ILE A 79 -2.57 -2.59 13.18
CA ILE A 79 -3.26 -1.30 13.03
C ILE A 79 -4.69 -1.58 12.56
N ARG A 80 -5.67 -1.12 13.31
CA ARG A 80 -7.07 -1.35 12.98
C ARG A 80 -7.91 -0.12 13.22
N ASP A 81 -8.88 0.12 12.30
CA ASP A 81 -9.83 1.22 12.40
C ASP A 81 -9.14 2.58 12.67
N THR A 82 -8.05 2.85 11.93
CA THR A 82 -7.12 3.93 12.23
C THR A 82 -6.85 4.77 10.98
N VAL A 83 -6.73 6.07 11.17
CA VAL A 83 -6.29 7.02 10.14
C VAL A 83 -4.87 7.45 10.46
N ILE A 84 -3.98 7.39 9.44
CA ILE A 84 -2.61 7.90 9.49
C ILE A 84 -2.50 9.01 8.44
N ASP A 85 -2.20 10.22 8.89
CA ASP A 85 -2.21 11.41 8.05
C ASP A 85 -0.85 12.13 8.13
N GLY A 86 -0.12 12.14 7.03
CA GLY A 86 1.24 12.70 6.97
C GLY A 86 2.29 11.92 7.72
N GLY A 87 3.46 12.52 7.83
CA GLY A 87 4.61 11.96 8.56
C GLY A 87 5.61 11.21 7.69
N ASN A 88 6.53 10.52 8.35
CA ASN A 88 7.68 9.87 7.73
C ASN A 88 7.88 8.46 8.29
N GLY A 89 7.72 7.44 7.48
CA GLY A 89 8.00 6.04 7.77
C GLY A 89 9.08 5.46 6.84
N ALA A 90 9.98 6.33 6.31
CA ALA A 90 11.05 5.87 5.42
C ALA A 90 11.93 4.81 6.11
N ASN A 91 12.22 3.72 5.40
CA ASN A 91 13.00 2.59 5.91
C ASN A 91 12.46 1.94 7.20
N ALA A 92 11.20 2.17 7.57
CA ALA A 92 10.58 1.47 8.68
C ALA A 92 10.42 -0.03 8.35
N ASP A 93 10.66 -0.90 9.33
CA ASP A 93 10.46 -2.33 9.19
C ASP A 93 9.11 -2.74 9.77
N ALA A 94 8.09 -2.80 8.90
CA ALA A 94 6.76 -3.27 9.21
C ALA A 94 6.50 -4.69 8.67
N SER A 95 7.53 -5.55 8.71
CA SER A 95 7.42 -6.96 8.32
C SER A 95 6.36 -7.67 9.18
N GLU A 96 5.58 -8.53 8.53
CA GLU A 96 4.49 -9.29 9.16
C GLU A 96 3.42 -8.41 9.84
N ALA A 97 3.33 -7.13 9.47
CA ALA A 97 2.31 -6.21 10.00
C ALA A 97 0.91 -6.60 9.54
N THR A 98 -0.08 -6.25 10.35
CA THR A 98 -1.50 -6.41 10.00
C THR A 98 -2.18 -5.05 9.97
N PHE A 99 -2.77 -4.70 8.82
CA PHE A 99 -3.56 -3.49 8.65
C PHE A 99 -5.00 -3.90 8.32
N THR A 100 -5.98 -3.40 9.07
CA THR A 100 -7.38 -3.70 8.82
C THR A 100 -8.23 -2.44 8.95
N ARG A 101 -8.93 -2.06 7.89
CA ARG A 101 -9.72 -0.83 7.80
C ARG A 101 -8.89 0.40 8.22
N VAL A 102 -7.81 0.62 7.45
CA VAL A 102 -6.85 1.71 7.70
C VAL A 102 -6.85 2.66 6.52
N GLU A 103 -6.81 3.93 6.80
CA GLU A 103 -6.59 4.95 5.79
C GLU A 103 -5.24 5.64 6.06
N ILE A 104 -4.37 5.67 5.04
CA ILE A 104 -3.02 6.24 5.12
C ILE A 104 -2.92 7.32 4.05
N ARG A 105 -2.66 8.56 4.45
CA ARG A 105 -2.58 9.71 3.56
C ARG A 105 -1.23 10.40 3.67
N GLY A 106 -0.67 10.82 2.54
CA GLY A 106 0.52 11.66 2.49
C GLY A 106 1.76 11.11 3.19
N LEU A 107 1.75 9.85 3.61
CA LEU A 107 2.84 9.25 4.37
C LEU A 107 4.02 8.90 3.45
N ARG A 108 5.22 9.26 3.87
CA ARG A 108 6.44 8.83 3.22
C ARG A 108 6.84 7.44 3.72
N LEU A 109 6.83 6.46 2.83
CA LEU A 109 7.19 5.05 3.08
C LEU A 109 8.32 4.59 2.15
N THR A 110 9.16 5.51 1.68
CA THR A 110 10.29 5.18 0.81
C THR A 110 11.20 4.15 1.47
N GLY A 111 11.43 3.02 0.82
CA GLY A 111 12.24 1.93 1.34
C GLY A 111 11.64 1.17 2.54
N ALA A 112 10.38 1.42 2.88
CA ALA A 112 9.71 0.70 3.97
C ALA A 112 9.56 -0.80 3.65
N ILE A 113 9.67 -1.64 4.67
CA ILE A 113 9.59 -3.09 4.54
C ILE A 113 8.23 -3.56 5.06
N LEU A 114 7.36 -3.98 4.14
CA LEU A 114 6.04 -4.55 4.41
C LEU A 114 6.00 -6.05 4.04
N ALA A 115 7.15 -6.70 4.14
CA ALA A 115 7.29 -8.11 3.76
C ALA A 115 6.40 -9.01 4.64
N GLY A 116 5.59 -9.87 3.99
CA GLY A 116 4.64 -10.74 4.69
C GLY A 116 3.48 -10.01 5.36
N ALA A 117 3.31 -8.72 5.13
CA ALA A 117 2.21 -7.96 5.72
C ALA A 117 0.84 -8.46 5.22
N GLN A 118 -0.16 -8.39 6.09
CA GLN A 118 -1.57 -8.63 5.78
C GLN A 118 -2.32 -7.31 5.80
N ILE A 119 -2.78 -6.87 4.63
CA ILE A 119 -3.43 -5.57 4.47
C ILE A 119 -4.84 -5.80 3.93
N LYS A 120 -5.83 -5.47 4.75
CA LYS A 120 -7.23 -5.68 4.41
C LYS A 120 -8.06 -4.42 4.55
N ASP A 121 -8.92 -4.15 3.55
CA ASP A 121 -9.84 -3.00 3.54
C ASP A 121 -9.09 -1.69 3.84
N ALA A 122 -7.98 -1.43 3.15
CA ALA A 122 -7.14 -0.27 3.41
C ALA A 122 -7.05 0.65 2.18
N THR A 123 -6.79 1.94 2.44
CA THR A 123 -6.59 2.94 1.39
C THR A 123 -5.29 3.69 1.65
N PHE A 124 -4.45 3.79 0.61
CA PHE A 124 -3.26 4.61 0.58
C PHE A 124 -3.51 5.77 -0.40
N VAL A 125 -3.42 6.99 0.07
CA VAL A 125 -3.65 8.19 -0.72
C VAL A 125 -2.41 9.07 -0.70
N GLU A 126 -1.90 9.47 -1.87
CA GLU A 126 -0.75 10.37 -2.01
C GLU A 126 0.51 9.91 -1.25
N CYS A 127 0.67 8.60 -1.06
CA CYS A 127 1.81 8.03 -0.35
C CYS A 127 3.02 7.86 -1.26
N ARG A 128 4.22 7.99 -0.66
CA ARG A 128 5.50 7.69 -1.32
C ARG A 128 5.99 6.32 -0.88
N LEU A 129 5.79 5.35 -1.75
CA LEU A 129 6.14 3.94 -1.56
C LEU A 129 7.30 3.50 -2.46
N ASP A 130 8.10 4.46 -2.94
CA ASP A 130 9.26 4.19 -3.77
C ASP A 130 10.21 3.22 -3.05
N LEU A 131 10.77 2.23 -3.74
CA LEU A 131 11.70 1.22 -3.19
C LEU A 131 11.12 0.40 -2.02
N SER A 132 9.82 0.47 -1.76
CA SER A 132 9.21 -0.31 -0.68
C SER A 132 9.12 -1.80 -1.02
N SER A 133 9.15 -2.65 0.00
CA SER A 133 9.07 -4.09 -0.17
C SER A 133 7.72 -4.63 0.31
N PHE A 134 6.91 -5.14 -0.61
CA PHE A 134 5.69 -5.90 -0.36
C PHE A 134 5.88 -7.40 -0.60
N ARG A 135 7.10 -7.90 -0.48
CA ARG A 135 7.41 -9.32 -0.73
C ARG A 135 6.54 -10.21 0.16
N PHE A 136 5.89 -11.22 -0.45
CA PHE A 136 5.00 -12.15 0.24
C PHE A 136 3.78 -11.52 0.93
N ALA A 137 3.51 -10.25 0.71
CA ALA A 137 2.37 -9.57 1.32
C ALA A 137 1.03 -10.08 0.75
N GLN A 138 0.00 -10.01 1.57
CA GLN A 138 -1.38 -10.32 1.20
C GLN A 138 -2.21 -9.04 1.28
N LEU A 139 -2.71 -8.58 0.13
CA LEU A 139 -3.52 -7.38 0.01
C LEU A 139 -4.94 -7.79 -0.42
N ASP A 140 -5.94 -7.48 0.39
CA ASP A 140 -7.35 -7.77 0.09
C ASP A 140 -8.21 -6.53 0.27
N GLY A 141 -8.89 -6.11 -0.81
CA GLY A 141 -9.73 -4.92 -0.77
C GLY A 141 -8.94 -3.62 -0.57
N VAL A 142 -7.73 -3.50 -1.14
CA VAL A 142 -6.85 -2.35 -0.94
C VAL A 142 -6.94 -1.38 -2.13
N ARG A 143 -6.85 -0.08 -1.84
CA ARG A 143 -6.76 0.98 -2.85
C ARG A 143 -5.47 1.77 -2.69
N PHE A 144 -4.82 2.03 -3.81
CA PHE A 144 -3.73 2.98 -3.94
C PHE A 144 -4.19 4.11 -4.86
N GLU A 145 -4.18 5.34 -4.36
CA GLU A 145 -4.63 6.53 -5.09
C GLU A 145 -3.52 7.59 -5.09
N ASN A 146 -3.08 8.04 -6.26
CA ASN A 146 -1.99 9.01 -6.44
C ASN A 146 -0.68 8.61 -5.72
N CYS A 147 -0.37 7.31 -5.65
CA CYS A 147 0.81 6.82 -4.95
C CYS A 147 2.01 6.68 -5.89
N ARG A 148 3.20 6.96 -5.36
CA ARG A 148 4.46 6.65 -6.03
C ARG A 148 4.99 5.33 -5.50
N MET A 149 5.19 4.38 -6.42
CA MET A 149 5.64 3.02 -6.13
C MET A 149 6.80 2.63 -7.08
N GLU A 150 7.61 3.62 -7.47
CA GLU A 150 8.78 3.40 -8.33
C GLU A 150 9.72 2.39 -7.67
N GLU A 151 10.12 1.37 -8.43
CA GLU A 151 10.99 0.27 -7.96
C GLU A 151 10.45 -0.49 -6.72
N ALA A 152 9.15 -0.43 -6.46
CA ALA A 152 8.54 -1.25 -5.40
C ALA A 152 8.64 -2.75 -5.73
N ASP A 153 8.91 -3.58 -4.72
CA ASP A 153 9.05 -5.03 -4.89
C ASP A 153 7.82 -5.78 -4.37
N LEU A 154 7.02 -6.32 -5.30
CA LEU A 154 5.85 -7.15 -5.03
C LEU A 154 6.13 -8.66 -5.21
N TYR A 155 7.38 -9.09 -5.05
CA TYR A 155 7.74 -10.50 -5.22
C TYR A 155 6.85 -11.43 -4.40
N GLN A 156 6.18 -12.38 -5.08
CA GLN A 156 5.24 -13.34 -4.47
C GLN A 156 4.10 -12.70 -3.64
N ALA A 157 3.79 -11.44 -3.87
CA ALA A 157 2.61 -10.82 -3.26
C ALA A 157 1.32 -11.39 -3.86
N THR A 158 0.29 -11.49 -3.04
CA THR A 158 -1.06 -11.87 -3.47
C THR A 158 -1.99 -10.67 -3.33
N LEU A 159 -2.54 -10.23 -4.45
CA LEU A 159 -3.43 -9.07 -4.53
C LEU A 159 -4.84 -9.54 -4.92
N THR A 160 -5.80 -9.31 -4.05
CA THR A 160 -7.21 -9.65 -4.26
C THR A 160 -8.06 -8.39 -4.16
N SER A 161 -8.86 -8.09 -5.20
CA SER A 161 -9.71 -6.90 -5.24
C SER A 161 -8.94 -5.59 -4.97
N VAL A 162 -7.73 -5.47 -5.51
CA VAL A 162 -6.88 -4.29 -5.34
C VAL A 162 -7.05 -3.35 -6.52
N ALA A 163 -7.17 -2.06 -6.23
CA ALA A 163 -7.26 -1.00 -7.23
C ALA A 163 -6.07 -0.03 -7.12
N PHE A 164 -5.45 0.24 -8.25
CA PHE A 164 -4.46 1.29 -8.41
C PHE A 164 -5.06 2.39 -9.29
N SER A 165 -5.01 3.62 -8.82
CA SER A 165 -5.50 4.79 -9.56
C SER A 165 -4.46 5.90 -9.54
N THR A 166 -4.03 6.34 -10.70
CA THR A 166 -3.03 7.42 -10.87
C THR A 166 -1.73 7.11 -10.09
N CYS A 167 -1.27 5.86 -10.18
CA CYS A 167 -0.06 5.41 -9.48
C CYS A 167 1.13 5.29 -10.43
N ASP A 168 2.32 5.62 -9.92
CA ASP A 168 3.57 5.39 -10.62
C ASP A 168 4.19 4.06 -10.15
N LEU A 169 4.16 3.06 -11.01
CA LEU A 169 4.75 1.73 -10.81
C LEU A 169 6.01 1.52 -11.68
N THR A 170 6.63 2.61 -12.14
CA THR A 170 7.84 2.54 -12.97
C THR A 170 8.87 1.62 -12.33
N LYS A 171 9.37 0.65 -13.11
CA LYS A 171 10.33 -0.37 -12.69
C LYS A 171 9.93 -1.23 -11.49
N ALA A 172 8.68 -1.20 -11.06
CA ALA A 172 8.23 -2.11 -9.98
C ALA A 172 8.42 -3.57 -10.40
N SER A 173 8.80 -4.42 -9.46
CA SER A 173 8.97 -5.86 -9.67
C SER A 173 7.68 -6.60 -9.33
N LEU A 174 7.09 -7.29 -10.30
CA LEU A 174 5.90 -8.12 -10.13
C LEU A 174 6.23 -9.62 -10.10
N ALA A 175 7.50 -9.98 -9.94
CA ALA A 175 7.95 -11.37 -10.03
C ALA A 175 7.13 -12.30 -9.13
N LYS A 176 6.45 -13.28 -9.73
CA LYS A 176 5.56 -14.26 -9.07
C LYS A 176 4.39 -13.62 -8.29
N ALA A 177 4.10 -12.34 -8.47
CA ALA A 177 2.90 -11.73 -7.90
C ALA A 177 1.64 -12.33 -8.54
N THR A 178 0.55 -12.38 -7.80
CA THR A 178 -0.73 -12.85 -8.31
C THR A 178 -1.81 -11.80 -8.13
N PHE A 179 -2.59 -11.55 -9.19
CA PHE A 179 -3.63 -10.53 -9.22
C PHE A 179 -4.99 -11.20 -9.44
N HIS A 180 -5.90 -11.03 -8.48
CA HIS A 180 -7.27 -11.53 -8.54
C HIS A 180 -8.26 -10.38 -8.45
N ARG A 181 -9.06 -10.17 -9.51
CA ARG A 181 -10.05 -9.08 -9.57
C ARG A 181 -9.44 -7.69 -9.32
N CYS A 182 -8.24 -7.45 -9.82
CA CYS A 182 -7.53 -6.20 -9.66
C CYS A 182 -7.79 -5.25 -10.84
N GLU A 183 -7.64 -3.97 -10.59
CA GLU A 183 -7.85 -2.90 -11.57
C GLU A 183 -6.69 -1.89 -11.50
N MET A 184 -6.25 -1.41 -12.68
CA MET A 184 -5.29 -0.31 -12.80
C MET A 184 -5.87 0.76 -13.71
N ARG A 185 -5.87 2.02 -13.26
CA ARG A 185 -6.31 3.20 -14.01
C ARG A 185 -5.29 4.30 -13.93
N ASP A 186 -5.00 4.91 -15.07
CA ASP A 186 -4.07 6.03 -15.18
C ASP A 186 -2.71 5.77 -14.50
N CYS A 187 -2.25 4.51 -14.53
CA CYS A 187 -0.99 4.11 -13.94
C CYS A 187 0.16 4.18 -14.95
N GLU A 188 1.35 4.55 -14.44
CA GLU A 188 2.61 4.46 -15.17
C GLU A 188 3.25 3.09 -14.92
N LEU A 189 3.54 2.34 -16.01
CA LEU A 189 4.05 0.98 -15.96
C LEU A 189 5.42 0.82 -16.66
N ASN A 190 6.11 1.92 -16.96
CA ASN A 190 7.39 1.87 -17.70
C ASN A 190 8.42 1.01 -16.96
N GLY A 191 9.00 0.06 -17.68
CA GLY A 191 10.06 -0.80 -17.14
C GLY A 191 9.62 -1.76 -16.04
N VAL A 192 8.30 -1.96 -15.84
CA VAL A 192 7.80 -2.97 -14.89
C VAL A 192 8.42 -4.33 -15.19
N GLY A 193 8.98 -4.94 -14.12
CA GLY A 193 9.54 -6.29 -14.20
C GLY A 193 8.46 -7.37 -14.15
N ASN A 194 8.58 -8.38 -15.00
CA ASN A 194 7.65 -9.51 -15.12
C ASN A 194 6.21 -9.10 -15.49
N PRO A 195 6.00 -8.36 -16.58
CA PRO A 195 4.69 -7.88 -17.00
C PRO A 195 3.69 -9.02 -17.31
N GLU A 196 4.15 -10.25 -17.53
CA GLU A 196 3.30 -11.43 -17.69
C GLU A 196 2.41 -11.70 -16.47
N GLN A 197 2.78 -11.17 -15.31
CA GLN A 197 1.98 -11.28 -14.08
C GLN A 197 0.74 -10.37 -14.10
N LEU A 198 0.68 -9.35 -14.97
CA LEU A 198 -0.50 -8.50 -15.14
C LEU A 198 -1.70 -9.23 -15.79
N ARG A 199 -1.56 -10.52 -16.04
CA ARG A 199 -2.65 -11.33 -16.60
C ARG A 199 -3.90 -11.27 -15.70
N GLY A 200 -5.02 -10.85 -16.31
CA GLY A 200 -6.31 -10.74 -15.62
C GLY A 200 -6.55 -9.42 -14.88
N VAL A 201 -5.59 -8.51 -14.89
CA VAL A 201 -5.80 -7.15 -14.40
C VAL A 201 -6.71 -6.39 -15.36
N ALA A 202 -7.73 -5.70 -14.83
CA ALA A 202 -8.62 -4.87 -15.63
C ALA A 202 -8.00 -3.47 -15.84
N MET A 203 -7.99 -3.00 -17.09
CA MET A 203 -7.51 -1.66 -17.44
C MET A 203 -8.48 -0.99 -18.42
N PRO A 204 -8.69 0.34 -18.34
CA PRO A 204 -9.36 1.09 -19.39
C PRO A 204 -8.61 1.02 -20.73
N TRP A 205 -9.35 1.14 -21.82
CA TRP A 205 -8.71 1.08 -23.15
C TRP A 205 -7.60 2.11 -23.38
N PRO A 206 -7.73 3.38 -22.96
CA PRO A 206 -6.62 4.34 -23.09
C PRO A 206 -5.34 3.90 -22.37
N ASP A 207 -5.46 3.26 -21.21
CA ASP A 207 -4.32 2.78 -20.43
C ASP A 207 -3.66 1.57 -21.08
N ILE A 208 -4.47 0.67 -21.69
CA ILE A 208 -3.93 -0.44 -22.50
C ILE A 208 -3.08 0.10 -23.65
N VAL A 209 -3.55 1.13 -24.36
CA VAL A 209 -2.80 1.73 -25.46
C VAL A 209 -1.50 2.37 -24.97
N ARG A 210 -1.55 3.08 -23.85
CA ARG A 210 -0.37 3.73 -23.22
C ARG A 210 0.67 2.70 -22.79
N SER A 211 0.23 1.58 -22.25
CA SER A 211 1.09 0.50 -21.74
C SER A 211 1.36 -0.61 -22.77
N ALA A 212 1.03 -0.38 -24.05
CA ALA A 212 1.06 -1.44 -25.07
C ALA A 212 2.42 -2.15 -25.17
N ALA A 213 3.54 -1.42 -25.08
CA ALA A 213 4.88 -2.00 -25.12
C ALA A 213 5.14 -2.94 -23.93
N VAL A 214 4.77 -2.55 -22.73
CA VAL A 214 4.89 -3.37 -21.49
C VAL A 214 4.02 -4.63 -21.61
N LEU A 215 2.78 -4.46 -22.05
CA LEU A 215 1.84 -5.58 -22.21
C LEU A 215 2.29 -6.56 -23.31
N ALA A 216 2.88 -6.03 -24.40
CA ALA A 216 3.46 -6.84 -25.47
C ALA A 216 4.60 -7.73 -24.92
N LEU A 217 5.49 -7.18 -24.12
CA LEU A 217 6.55 -7.95 -23.44
C LEU A 217 5.97 -9.06 -22.56
N GLY A 218 4.85 -8.79 -21.84
CA GLY A 218 4.17 -9.76 -20.99
C GLY A 218 3.60 -10.97 -21.75
N VAL A 219 3.40 -10.86 -23.06
CA VAL A 219 3.00 -11.97 -23.93
C VAL A 219 4.14 -12.47 -24.83
N GLY A 220 5.37 -12.03 -24.59
CA GLY A 220 6.55 -12.46 -25.33
C GLY A 220 6.77 -11.77 -26.68
N VAL A 221 6.10 -10.65 -26.94
CA VAL A 221 6.30 -9.83 -28.15
C VAL A 221 7.36 -8.76 -27.87
N HIS A 222 8.38 -8.71 -28.69
CA HIS A 222 9.42 -7.69 -28.63
C HIS A 222 9.03 -6.49 -29.51
N VAL A 223 9.02 -5.31 -28.91
CA VAL A 223 8.79 -4.05 -29.64
C VAL A 223 10.11 -3.66 -30.30
N LEU A 224 10.08 -3.36 -31.61
CA LEU A 224 11.21 -2.84 -32.30
C LEU A 224 11.27 -1.32 -32.11
N ASP A 225 12.44 -0.80 -31.78
CA ASP A 225 12.68 0.64 -31.82
C ASP A 225 12.73 1.05 -33.30
N ASP A 226 11.87 1.99 -33.71
CA ASP A 226 11.96 2.60 -35.05
C ASP A 226 13.23 3.46 -35.10
N GLU A 227 14.18 3.09 -35.98
CA GLU A 227 15.40 3.86 -36.25
C GLU A 227 15.09 5.21 -36.93
#